data_32dbd82bb8471accbc764ffad797dc91
#
_entry.id   32dbd82bb8471accbc764ffad797dc91
#
_cell.length_a   1.000
_cell.length_b   1.000
_cell.length_c   1.000
_cell.angle_alpha   90.00
_cell.angle_beta   90.00
_cell.angle_gamma   90.00
#
_symmetry.space_group_name_H-M   'P 1'
#
loop_
_entity.id
_entity.type
_entity.pdbx_description
1 polymer ?
#
loop_
_entity_poly.entity_id
_entity_poly.type
_entity_poly.pdbx_seq_one_letter_code
_entity_poly.pdbx_strand_id
1 'polypeptide(L)'
;YGTKDRKWKYGAELEYSFNRKRDHQREFPVHSIMVSEKYDVDQVGQHYLFTNPDNVFLSLKRMENVLMTYRRQTRLDYTLELANNFSVKASANLERQEATTWVPFVNSSGVVTPHYNETYLSVELRYAPGEKFFQTKTQRIPVNLDAPVFVLTHTYAPKGLFGAPFTVNKTEASFSKRFWLSAFGFVDFMVKGGHVWSRSPYLSLLIPNANLSYTIQPESFALMNPLEFINDSYVSWDMTYWANGAILNYIPLVKKLKLREAFAFRGWLGALSDKNNPLKSPDLYLFPVSAPYEPMHGKPYMEISAGIDNFFKCLRVDYVWRLTYREGQPASSRSGLRIALHVTF
;
A
#
# COMPACT_ATOMS: atom_id res chain seq x y z
N TYR A 1 16.43 -1.56 -19.48
CA TYR A 1 17.59 -2.37 -19.08
C TYR A 1 18.25 -1.77 -17.86
N GLY A 2 18.45 -2.60 -16.81
CA GLY A 2 19.15 -2.18 -15.60
C GLY A 2 20.66 -2.31 -15.78
N THR A 3 21.40 -1.19 -15.69
CA THR A 3 22.86 -1.20 -15.89
C THR A 3 23.63 -1.86 -14.75
N LYS A 4 23.09 -1.81 -13.52
CA LYS A 4 23.73 -2.42 -12.33
C LYS A 4 23.45 -3.91 -12.24
N ASP A 5 22.22 -4.34 -12.48
CA ASP A 5 21.77 -5.73 -12.35
C ASP A 5 21.81 -6.52 -13.66
N ARG A 6 22.09 -5.84 -14.79
CA ARG A 6 22.18 -6.41 -16.14
C ARG A 6 20.95 -7.21 -16.55
N LYS A 7 19.76 -6.83 -16.04
CA LYS A 7 18.49 -7.48 -16.36
C LYS A 7 17.57 -6.58 -17.17
N TRP A 8 16.84 -7.18 -18.12
CA TRP A 8 15.75 -6.53 -18.81
C TRP A 8 14.51 -6.51 -17.91
N LYS A 9 13.88 -5.34 -17.79
CA LYS A 9 12.63 -5.16 -17.10
C LYS A 9 11.58 -4.78 -18.12
N TYR A 10 10.40 -5.35 -18.02
CA TYR A 10 9.34 -5.13 -19.01
C TYR A 10 7.97 -5.23 -18.33
N GLY A 11 6.97 -4.66 -18.99
CA GLY A 11 5.58 -4.81 -18.65
C GLY A 11 4.72 -4.56 -19.87
N ALA A 12 3.66 -5.34 -19.99
CA ALA A 12 2.64 -5.20 -21.02
C ALA A 12 1.29 -5.53 -20.42
N GLU A 13 0.26 -4.81 -20.87
CA GLU A 13 -1.11 -5.09 -20.48
C GLU A 13 -2.03 -5.00 -21.69
N LEU A 14 -3.04 -5.86 -21.71
CA LEU A 14 -4.11 -5.89 -22.71
C LEU A 14 -5.44 -5.97 -21.98
N GLU A 15 -6.31 -5.01 -22.20
CA GLU A 15 -7.66 -4.98 -21.65
C GLU A 15 -8.70 -5.10 -22.76
N TYR A 16 -9.65 -6.02 -22.60
CA TYR A 16 -10.82 -6.16 -23.43
C TYR A 16 -12.07 -5.77 -22.65
N SER A 17 -12.87 -4.84 -23.19
CA SER A 17 -14.12 -4.41 -22.61
C SER A 17 -15.32 -5.10 -23.29
N PHE A 18 -16.22 -5.64 -22.46
CA PHE A 18 -17.47 -6.22 -22.92
C PHE A 18 -18.57 -5.17 -23.22
N ASN A 19 -18.37 -3.92 -22.80
CA ASN A 19 -19.30 -2.84 -23.09
C ASN A 19 -19.20 -2.42 -24.57
N ARG A 20 -20.33 -2.42 -25.29
CA ARG A 20 -20.38 -2.24 -26.75
C ARG A 20 -20.05 -0.83 -27.23
N LYS A 21 -20.26 0.20 -26.42
CA LYS A 21 -19.94 1.59 -26.74
C LYS A 21 -19.14 2.17 -25.60
N ARG A 22 -17.90 2.54 -25.87
CA ARG A 22 -17.04 3.26 -24.96
C ARG A 22 -16.54 4.51 -25.67
N ASP A 23 -16.89 5.64 -25.12
CA ASP A 23 -16.30 6.91 -25.52
C ASP A 23 -15.00 7.18 -24.74
N HIS A 24 -14.80 6.49 -23.58
CA HIS A 24 -13.68 6.69 -22.68
C HIS A 24 -13.13 5.38 -22.13
N GLN A 25 -11.86 5.39 -21.72
CA GLN A 25 -11.22 4.25 -21.06
C GLN A 25 -11.84 4.01 -19.66
N ARG A 26 -12.13 2.74 -19.34
CA ARG A 26 -12.70 2.31 -18.04
C ARG A 26 -13.93 3.12 -17.62
N GLU A 27 -14.81 3.37 -18.59
CA GLU A 27 -16.07 4.06 -18.36
C GLU A 27 -16.98 3.25 -17.43
N PHE A 28 -17.60 3.93 -16.48
CA PHE A 28 -18.53 3.30 -15.52
C PHE A 28 -19.88 2.95 -16.16
N PRO A 29 -20.46 1.78 -15.87
CA PRO A 29 -19.91 0.66 -15.11
C PRO A 29 -18.89 -0.17 -15.92
N VAL A 30 -17.75 -0.51 -15.33
CA VAL A 30 -16.72 -1.30 -16.01
C VAL A 30 -17.14 -2.76 -16.11
N HIS A 31 -17.00 -3.35 -17.30
CA HIS A 31 -17.10 -4.78 -17.52
C HIS A 31 -16.00 -5.19 -18.48
N SER A 32 -14.90 -5.72 -17.93
CA SER A 32 -13.70 -5.99 -18.69
C SER A 32 -12.91 -7.19 -18.18
N ILE A 33 -12.07 -7.71 -19.07
CA ILE A 33 -11.02 -8.69 -18.76
C ILE A 33 -9.67 -8.08 -19.15
N MET A 34 -8.69 -8.20 -18.27
CA MET A 34 -7.34 -7.67 -18.48
C MET A 34 -6.31 -8.77 -18.27
N VAL A 35 -5.37 -8.88 -19.18
CA VAL A 35 -4.19 -9.72 -19.06
C VAL A 35 -2.97 -8.81 -18.96
N SER A 36 -2.10 -9.07 -18.01
CA SER A 36 -0.85 -8.33 -17.87
C SER A 36 0.31 -9.26 -17.58
N GLU A 37 1.46 -8.91 -18.09
CA GLU A 37 2.74 -9.57 -17.81
C GLU A 37 3.74 -8.50 -17.38
N LYS A 38 4.43 -8.73 -16.27
CA LYS A 38 5.43 -7.79 -15.75
C LYS A 38 6.62 -8.55 -15.19
N TYR A 39 7.84 -8.08 -15.49
CA TYR A 39 9.07 -8.49 -14.84
C TYR A 39 9.81 -7.25 -14.35
N ASP A 40 9.97 -7.12 -13.05
CA ASP A 40 10.59 -5.94 -12.43
C ASP A 40 11.21 -6.28 -11.07
N VAL A 41 11.97 -5.33 -10.55
CA VAL A 41 12.38 -5.33 -9.14
C VAL A 41 11.18 -4.99 -8.27
N ASP A 42 10.97 -5.78 -7.23
CA ASP A 42 9.94 -5.56 -6.24
C ASP A 42 10.56 -5.29 -4.87
N GLN A 43 10.09 -4.26 -4.21
CA GLN A 43 10.47 -3.99 -2.83
C GLN A 43 9.61 -4.85 -1.91
N VAL A 44 10.25 -5.70 -1.12
CA VAL A 44 9.55 -6.61 -0.21
C VAL A 44 8.67 -5.84 0.77
N GLY A 45 7.39 -6.22 0.85
CA GLY A 45 6.42 -5.63 1.76
C GLY A 45 5.82 -4.29 1.31
N GLN A 46 6.10 -3.81 0.10
CA GLN A 46 5.42 -2.62 -0.43
C GLN A 46 4.30 -2.99 -1.38
N HIS A 47 3.08 -2.81 -0.92
CA HIS A 47 1.86 -2.99 -1.72
C HIS A 47 1.01 -1.73 -1.64
N TYR A 48 1.29 -0.76 -2.53
CA TYR A 48 0.49 0.45 -2.63
C TYR A 48 -0.74 0.20 -3.52
N LEU A 49 -1.93 0.44 -2.99
CA LEU A 49 -3.15 0.51 -3.79
C LEU A 49 -3.20 1.83 -4.58
N PHE A 50 -2.71 2.91 -3.96
CA PHE A 50 -2.61 4.23 -4.56
C PHE A 50 -1.22 4.80 -4.31
N THR A 51 -0.60 5.35 -5.36
CA THR A 51 0.63 6.13 -5.26
C THR A 51 0.32 7.58 -5.59
N ASN A 52 0.93 8.51 -4.84
CA ASN A 52 0.91 9.90 -5.25
C ASN A 52 1.68 10.02 -6.59
N PRO A 53 1.08 10.62 -7.63
CA PRO A 53 1.73 10.77 -8.94
C PRO A 53 2.95 11.73 -8.95
N ASP A 54 3.32 12.29 -7.79
CA ASP A 54 4.53 13.10 -7.64
C ASP A 54 5.79 12.25 -7.84
N ASN A 55 6.32 12.28 -9.06
CA ASN A 55 7.53 11.55 -9.42
C ASN A 55 8.83 12.26 -8.98
N VAL A 56 8.80 13.56 -8.71
CA VAL A 56 10.00 14.34 -8.35
C VAL A 56 10.47 13.99 -6.95
N PHE A 57 9.62 14.15 -5.94
CA PHE A 57 9.97 13.84 -4.55
C PHE A 57 9.97 12.34 -4.26
N LEU A 58 9.28 11.51 -5.05
CA LEU A 58 9.36 10.06 -4.99
C LEU A 58 10.77 9.53 -5.27
N SER A 59 11.52 10.21 -6.14
CA SER A 59 12.90 9.84 -6.46
C SER A 59 13.87 10.16 -5.33
N LEU A 60 13.53 11.14 -4.47
CA LEU A 60 14.33 11.51 -3.30
C LEU A 60 14.10 10.49 -2.18
N LYS A 61 15.05 9.59 -2.00
CA LYS A 61 14.99 8.55 -0.97
C LYS A 61 15.60 9.05 0.35
N ARG A 62 14.92 8.74 1.48
CA ARG A 62 15.42 9.02 2.83
C ARG A 62 16.46 8.00 3.31
N MET A 63 16.46 6.83 2.71
CA MET A 63 17.39 5.74 2.99
C MET A 63 17.54 4.83 1.78
N GLU A 64 18.67 4.16 1.69
CA GLU A 64 18.85 3.08 0.71
C GLU A 64 18.02 1.86 1.12
N ASN A 65 17.47 1.18 0.12
CA ASN A 65 16.78 -0.07 0.32
C ASN A 65 17.44 -1.19 -0.47
N VAL A 66 17.89 -2.20 0.25
CA VAL A 66 18.48 -3.41 -0.32
C VAL A 66 17.52 -4.60 -0.29
N LEU A 67 16.38 -4.47 0.42
CA LEU A 67 15.38 -5.53 0.60
C LEU A 67 14.48 -5.63 -0.63
N MET A 68 15.06 -6.08 -1.74
CA MET A 68 14.41 -6.19 -3.04
C MET A 68 14.56 -7.61 -3.58
N THR A 69 13.51 -8.08 -4.27
CA THR A 69 13.49 -9.30 -5.06
C THR A 69 13.20 -8.98 -6.52
N TYR A 70 13.44 -9.92 -7.43
CA TYR A 70 12.88 -9.83 -8.77
C TYR A 70 11.58 -10.60 -8.81
N ARG A 71 10.55 -9.97 -9.37
CA ARG A 71 9.24 -10.58 -9.51
C ARG A 71 8.80 -10.60 -10.96
N ARG A 72 8.51 -11.80 -11.45
CA ARG A 72 7.76 -12.02 -12.67
C ARG A 72 6.32 -12.30 -12.31
N GLN A 73 5.41 -11.60 -12.94
CA GLN A 73 3.99 -11.66 -12.64
C GLN A 73 3.19 -11.73 -13.93
N THR A 74 2.43 -12.83 -14.10
CA THR A 74 1.43 -12.97 -15.15
C THR A 74 0.07 -12.92 -14.49
N ARG A 75 -0.76 -11.94 -14.83
CA ARG A 75 -2.03 -11.70 -14.17
C ARG A 75 -3.19 -11.63 -15.14
N LEU A 76 -4.31 -12.26 -14.77
CA LEU A 76 -5.61 -12.19 -15.41
C LEU A 76 -6.60 -11.57 -14.43
N ASP A 77 -7.19 -10.45 -14.79
CA ASP A 77 -8.23 -9.77 -14.00
C ASP A 77 -9.54 -9.74 -14.76
N TYR A 78 -10.62 -10.15 -14.12
CA TYR A 78 -11.98 -9.93 -14.57
C TYR A 78 -12.64 -8.91 -13.64
N THR A 79 -13.14 -7.82 -14.19
CA THR A 79 -13.79 -6.74 -13.43
C THR A 79 -15.22 -6.55 -13.90
N LEU A 80 -16.16 -6.57 -12.95
CA LEU A 80 -17.55 -6.28 -13.15
C LEU A 80 -18.01 -5.22 -12.15
N GLU A 81 -18.44 -4.07 -12.66
CA GLU A 81 -19.09 -3.02 -11.87
C GLU A 81 -20.59 -2.99 -12.16
N LEU A 82 -21.38 -2.75 -11.13
CA LEU A 82 -22.83 -2.59 -11.23
C LEU A 82 -23.22 -1.13 -11.01
N ALA A 83 -24.36 -0.73 -11.54
CA ALA A 83 -24.84 0.66 -11.45
C ALA A 83 -25.11 1.16 -10.01
N ASN A 84 -25.21 0.26 -9.03
CA ASN A 84 -25.35 0.58 -7.61
C ASN A 84 -24.01 0.79 -6.90
N ASN A 85 -22.90 0.93 -7.64
CA ASN A 85 -21.53 1.07 -7.13
C ASN A 85 -21.01 -0.16 -6.35
N PHE A 86 -21.60 -1.33 -6.59
CA PHE A 86 -21.01 -2.61 -6.19
C PHE A 86 -20.13 -3.12 -7.32
N SER A 87 -18.92 -3.58 -6.99
CA SER A 87 -18.03 -4.20 -7.97
C SER A 87 -17.41 -5.50 -7.45
N VAL A 88 -17.18 -6.40 -8.39
CA VAL A 88 -16.48 -7.67 -8.18
C VAL A 88 -15.27 -7.69 -9.09
N LYS A 89 -14.11 -7.97 -8.53
CA LYS A 89 -12.89 -8.23 -9.28
C LYS A 89 -12.36 -9.62 -8.93
N ALA A 90 -12.33 -10.52 -9.92
CA ALA A 90 -11.72 -11.83 -9.79
C ALA A 90 -10.36 -11.80 -10.49
N SER A 91 -9.32 -12.28 -9.82
CA SER A 91 -7.95 -12.26 -10.34
C SER A 91 -7.30 -13.63 -10.22
N ALA A 92 -6.58 -14.04 -11.26
CA ALA A 92 -5.64 -15.15 -11.24
C ALA A 92 -4.25 -14.60 -11.51
N ASN A 93 -3.29 -14.86 -10.63
CA ASN A 93 -1.96 -14.27 -10.69
C ASN A 93 -0.89 -15.35 -10.48
N LEU A 94 -0.05 -15.57 -11.50
CA LEU A 94 1.11 -16.43 -11.39
C LEU A 94 2.32 -15.56 -11.11
N GLU A 95 2.94 -15.78 -9.98
CA GLU A 95 4.14 -15.05 -9.56
C GLU A 95 5.32 -16.00 -9.46
N ARG A 96 6.47 -15.52 -9.93
CA ARG A 96 7.76 -16.11 -9.66
C ARG A 96 8.62 -15.07 -8.95
N GLN A 97 8.99 -15.37 -7.71
CA GLN A 97 9.88 -14.58 -6.91
C GLN A 97 11.31 -15.11 -7.03
N GLU A 98 12.28 -14.26 -7.34
CA GLU A 98 13.70 -14.61 -7.41
C GLU A 98 14.46 -13.99 -6.24
N ALA A 99 15.24 -14.82 -5.56
CA ALA A 99 16.08 -14.38 -4.45
C ALA A 99 17.17 -13.39 -4.91
N THR A 100 17.56 -12.53 -4.00
CA THR A 100 18.75 -11.67 -4.15
C THR A 100 19.72 -11.92 -3.01
N THR A 101 20.91 -11.35 -3.10
CA THR A 101 21.92 -11.46 -2.03
C THR A 101 21.41 -10.95 -0.68
N TRP A 102 20.55 -9.92 -0.70
CA TRP A 102 20.00 -9.28 0.50
C TRP A 102 18.69 -9.91 0.98
N VAL A 103 17.99 -10.61 0.09
CA VAL A 103 16.72 -11.31 0.37
C VAL A 103 16.85 -12.77 -0.13
N PRO A 104 17.68 -13.59 0.54
CA PRO A 104 17.82 -14.99 0.20
C PRO A 104 16.61 -15.78 0.69
N PHE A 105 16.21 -16.80 -0.06
CA PHE A 105 15.17 -17.74 0.39
C PHE A 105 15.86 -18.95 1.01
N VAL A 106 16.07 -18.89 2.31
CA VAL A 106 16.76 -19.93 3.08
C VAL A 106 15.85 -20.34 4.23
N ASN A 107 15.64 -21.63 4.41
CA ASN A 107 14.91 -22.15 5.58
C ASN A 107 15.85 -22.44 6.76
N SER A 108 15.31 -22.80 7.93
CA SER A 108 16.11 -23.10 9.12
C SER A 108 17.04 -24.32 8.96
N SER A 109 16.78 -25.20 7.98
CA SER A 109 17.66 -26.34 7.65
C SER A 109 18.80 -25.97 6.71
N GLY A 110 18.95 -24.68 6.36
CA GLY A 110 20.01 -24.19 5.46
C GLY A 110 19.77 -24.46 3.97
N VAL A 111 18.58 -24.93 3.59
CA VAL A 111 18.24 -25.15 2.17
C VAL A 111 17.99 -23.80 1.51
N VAL A 112 18.77 -23.50 0.48
CA VAL A 112 18.68 -22.27 -0.31
C VAL A 112 17.82 -22.54 -1.55
N THR A 113 16.81 -21.70 -1.74
CA THR A 113 15.92 -21.75 -2.91
C THR A 113 16.15 -20.49 -3.75
N PRO A 114 16.63 -20.61 -5.03
CA PRO A 114 16.93 -19.42 -5.83
C PRO A 114 15.70 -18.67 -6.29
N HIS A 115 14.58 -19.35 -6.42
CA HIS A 115 13.28 -18.79 -6.77
C HIS A 115 12.17 -19.72 -6.32
N TYR A 116 10.97 -19.19 -6.14
CA TYR A 116 9.78 -19.99 -5.94
C TYR A 116 8.59 -19.37 -6.68
N ASN A 117 7.61 -20.20 -6.97
CA ASN A 117 6.38 -19.78 -7.67
C ASN A 117 5.22 -19.73 -6.67
N GLU A 118 4.29 -18.82 -6.91
CA GLU A 118 3.00 -18.77 -6.23
C GLU A 118 1.89 -18.50 -7.24
N THR A 119 0.73 -19.12 -7.03
CA THR A 119 -0.44 -18.90 -7.88
C THR A 119 -1.58 -18.42 -7.03
N TYR A 120 -1.83 -17.13 -7.06
CA TYR A 120 -2.88 -16.50 -6.30
C TYR A 120 -4.18 -16.46 -7.10
N LEU A 121 -5.25 -16.92 -6.49
CA LEU A 121 -6.62 -16.70 -6.91
C LEU A 121 -7.25 -15.73 -5.91
N SER A 122 -7.73 -14.59 -6.36
CA SER A 122 -8.31 -13.59 -5.46
C SER A 122 -9.65 -13.09 -5.97
N VAL A 123 -10.53 -12.79 -5.01
CA VAL A 123 -11.80 -12.12 -5.24
C VAL A 123 -11.83 -10.87 -4.36
N GLU A 124 -12.05 -9.73 -4.98
CA GLU A 124 -12.26 -8.45 -4.33
C GLU A 124 -13.70 -8.01 -4.54
N LEU A 125 -14.38 -7.69 -3.46
CA LEU A 125 -15.71 -7.10 -3.43
C LEU A 125 -15.55 -5.66 -2.96
N ARG A 126 -16.04 -4.70 -3.76
CA ARG A 126 -16.04 -3.28 -3.39
C ARG A 126 -17.48 -2.77 -3.44
N TYR A 127 -17.88 -2.06 -2.39
CA TYR A 127 -19.17 -1.39 -2.32
C TYR A 127 -19.00 0.05 -1.85
N ALA A 128 -19.46 0.99 -2.67
CA ALA A 128 -19.34 2.43 -2.42
C ALA A 128 -20.70 3.13 -2.67
N PRO A 129 -21.69 2.94 -1.78
CA PRO A 129 -23.03 3.47 -1.98
C PRO A 129 -23.02 5.00 -2.12
N GLY A 130 -23.66 5.47 -3.17
CA GLY A 130 -23.78 6.90 -3.46
C GLY A 130 -22.53 7.55 -4.04
N GLU A 131 -21.48 6.82 -4.34
CA GLU A 131 -20.29 7.35 -5.04
C GLU A 131 -20.67 7.84 -6.44
N LYS A 132 -20.23 9.05 -6.78
CA LYS A 132 -20.46 9.69 -8.09
C LYS A 132 -19.12 10.02 -8.73
N PHE A 133 -19.06 9.89 -10.04
CA PHE A 133 -17.84 10.10 -10.81
C PHE A 133 -18.02 11.14 -11.88
N PHE A 134 -16.94 11.87 -12.14
CA PHE A 134 -16.75 12.62 -13.36
C PHE A 134 -15.83 11.82 -14.28
N GLN A 135 -16.30 11.46 -15.46
CA GLN A 135 -15.56 10.68 -16.43
C GLN A 135 -14.81 11.62 -17.38
N THR A 136 -13.49 11.53 -17.40
CA THR A 136 -12.64 12.14 -18.43
C THR A 136 -12.30 11.10 -19.51
N LYS A 137 -11.60 11.50 -20.57
CA LYS A 137 -11.17 10.56 -21.62
C LYS A 137 -10.27 9.45 -21.13
N THR A 138 -9.46 9.70 -20.11
CA THR A 138 -8.42 8.78 -19.65
C THR A 138 -8.61 8.26 -18.22
N GLN A 139 -9.41 8.94 -17.42
CA GLN A 139 -9.58 8.59 -16.00
C GLN A 139 -10.95 8.96 -15.46
N ARG A 140 -11.33 8.29 -14.40
CA ARG A 140 -12.54 8.51 -13.63
C ARG A 140 -12.17 9.18 -12.31
N ILE A 141 -12.78 10.33 -12.02
CA ILE A 141 -12.50 11.15 -10.84
C ILE A 141 -13.75 11.12 -9.95
N PRO A 142 -13.65 10.68 -8.67
CA PRO A 142 -14.77 10.76 -7.75
C PRO A 142 -15.15 12.22 -7.48
N VAL A 143 -16.44 12.52 -7.56
CA VAL A 143 -16.99 13.88 -7.35
C VAL A 143 -17.37 14.09 -5.90
N ASN A 144 -18.02 13.10 -5.28
CA ASN A 144 -18.35 13.13 -3.87
C ASN A 144 -17.38 12.23 -3.11
N LEU A 145 -16.46 12.88 -2.39
CA LEU A 145 -15.40 12.20 -1.64
C LEU A 145 -15.87 11.66 -0.27
N ASP A 146 -17.12 11.88 0.10
CA ASP A 146 -17.73 11.48 1.38
C ASP A 146 -18.54 10.17 1.31
N ALA A 147 -18.64 9.57 0.13
CA ALA A 147 -19.23 8.24 0.00
C ALA A 147 -18.40 7.22 0.79
N PRO A 148 -19.04 6.38 1.63
CA PRO A 148 -18.31 5.32 2.31
C PRO A 148 -17.87 4.25 1.30
N VAL A 149 -16.66 3.75 1.45
CA VAL A 149 -16.11 2.69 0.60
C VAL A 149 -15.76 1.49 1.46
N PHE A 150 -16.33 0.35 1.15
CA PHE A 150 -16.05 -0.95 1.75
C PHE A 150 -15.33 -1.81 0.73
N VAL A 151 -14.23 -2.43 1.11
CA VAL A 151 -13.52 -3.42 0.29
C VAL A 151 -13.27 -4.66 1.11
N LEU A 152 -13.55 -5.83 0.53
CA LEU A 152 -13.23 -7.14 1.08
C LEU A 152 -12.50 -7.93 0.03
N THR A 153 -11.29 -8.38 0.35
CA THR A 153 -10.46 -9.18 -0.55
C THR A 153 -10.15 -10.52 0.11
N HIS A 154 -10.43 -11.60 -0.59
CA HIS A 154 -10.00 -12.94 -0.20
C HIS A 154 -9.04 -13.49 -1.24
N THR A 155 -7.90 -14.02 -0.79
CA THR A 155 -6.84 -14.55 -1.65
C THR A 155 -6.50 -15.96 -1.22
N TYR A 156 -6.48 -16.87 -2.19
CA TYR A 156 -6.12 -18.27 -1.99
C TYR A 156 -5.06 -18.70 -3.01
N ALA A 157 -3.98 -19.29 -2.54
CA ALA A 157 -2.93 -19.88 -3.37
C ALA A 157 -2.71 -21.33 -2.90
N PRO A 158 -3.14 -22.34 -3.67
CA PRO A 158 -2.97 -23.74 -3.30
C PRO A 158 -1.52 -24.20 -3.52
N LYS A 159 -0.99 -24.94 -2.55
CA LYS A 159 0.28 -25.63 -2.71
C LYS A 159 0.24 -26.60 -3.87
N GLY A 160 1.32 -26.67 -4.64
CA GLY A 160 1.50 -27.58 -5.77
C GLY A 160 1.05 -27.01 -7.12
N LEU A 161 0.16 -26.02 -7.15
CA LEU A 161 -0.31 -25.42 -8.40
C LEU A 161 0.85 -24.62 -9.06
N PHE A 162 1.21 -24.99 -10.30
CA PHE A 162 2.38 -24.47 -11.03
C PHE A 162 3.69 -24.46 -10.22
N GLY A 163 3.85 -25.45 -9.31
CA GLY A 163 5.06 -25.61 -8.51
C GLY A 163 5.13 -24.72 -7.27
N ALA A 164 4.00 -24.20 -6.79
CA ALA A 164 3.93 -23.42 -5.55
C ALA A 164 4.30 -24.27 -4.33
N PRO A 165 5.32 -23.90 -3.51
CA PRO A 165 5.74 -24.70 -2.36
C PRO A 165 4.83 -24.55 -1.14
N PHE A 166 4.08 -23.47 -1.06
CA PHE A 166 3.25 -23.11 0.09
C PHE A 166 1.77 -22.96 -0.28
N THR A 167 0.91 -23.06 0.73
CA THR A 167 -0.48 -22.61 0.64
C THR A 167 -0.56 -21.21 1.23
N VAL A 168 -1.20 -20.29 0.52
CA VAL A 168 -1.55 -18.96 1.06
C VAL A 168 -3.06 -18.82 1.08
N ASN A 169 -3.60 -18.48 2.24
CA ASN A 169 -5.02 -18.20 2.43
C ASN A 169 -5.12 -16.97 3.30
N LYS A 170 -5.57 -15.84 2.76
CA LYS A 170 -5.67 -14.58 3.48
C LYS A 170 -6.93 -13.81 3.13
N THR A 171 -7.43 -13.07 4.11
CA THR A 171 -8.58 -12.19 3.97
C THR A 171 -8.19 -10.82 4.48
N GLU A 172 -8.49 -9.79 3.73
CA GLU A 172 -8.28 -8.38 4.09
C GLU A 172 -9.58 -7.61 3.88
N ALA A 173 -9.87 -6.69 4.79
CA ALA A 173 -11.02 -5.81 4.70
C ALA A 173 -10.60 -4.38 4.96
N SER A 174 -11.23 -3.43 4.29
CA SER A 174 -11.02 -2.01 4.54
C SER A 174 -12.33 -1.23 4.48
N PHE A 175 -12.35 -0.16 5.25
CA PHE A 175 -13.40 0.85 5.25
C PHE A 175 -12.76 2.22 5.17
N SER A 176 -13.27 3.09 4.28
CA SER A 176 -12.83 4.48 4.20
C SER A 176 -14.02 5.41 4.00
N LYS A 177 -13.93 6.61 4.60
CA LYS A 177 -14.95 7.65 4.50
C LYS A 177 -14.37 9.02 4.84
N ARG A 178 -14.86 10.05 4.14
CA ARG A 178 -14.67 11.45 4.52
C ARG A 178 -15.82 11.93 5.39
N PHE A 179 -15.48 12.59 6.50
CA PHE A 179 -16.44 13.24 7.39
C PHE A 179 -16.24 14.75 7.32
N TRP A 180 -17.27 15.46 6.88
CA TRP A 180 -17.28 16.92 6.82
C TRP A 180 -17.58 17.52 8.20
N LEU A 181 -16.77 18.48 8.63
CA LEU A 181 -16.88 19.20 9.90
C LEU A 181 -17.37 20.64 9.68
N SER A 182 -18.20 20.86 8.68
CA SER A 182 -18.72 22.20 8.31
C SER A 182 -17.57 23.20 8.06
N ALA A 183 -17.57 24.32 8.80
CA ALA A 183 -16.55 25.37 8.68
C ALA A 183 -15.15 24.95 9.13
N PHE A 184 -15.03 23.82 9.83
CA PHE A 184 -13.74 23.33 10.37
C PHE A 184 -13.05 22.32 9.45
N GLY A 185 -13.53 22.18 8.19
CA GLY A 185 -12.89 21.29 7.21
C GLY A 185 -13.43 19.87 7.22
N PHE A 186 -12.57 18.88 7.14
CA PHE A 186 -12.99 17.48 7.05
C PHE A 186 -11.91 16.52 7.59
N VAL A 187 -12.34 15.31 7.91
CA VAL A 187 -11.48 14.18 8.29
C VAL A 187 -11.60 13.09 7.24
N ASP A 188 -10.49 12.71 6.65
CA ASP A 188 -10.35 11.47 5.90
C ASP A 188 -10.01 10.34 6.86
N PHE A 189 -10.82 9.31 6.90
CA PHE A 189 -10.67 8.17 7.78
C PHE A 189 -10.58 6.89 6.96
N MET A 190 -9.60 6.04 7.28
CA MET A 190 -9.47 4.70 6.74
C MET A 190 -9.09 3.75 7.86
N VAL A 191 -9.71 2.57 7.87
CA VAL A 191 -9.32 1.45 8.71
C VAL A 191 -9.19 0.22 7.84
N LYS A 192 -8.14 -0.58 8.09
CA LYS A 192 -7.90 -1.86 7.41
C LYS A 192 -7.62 -2.93 8.43
N GLY A 193 -7.96 -4.16 8.10
CA GLY A 193 -7.60 -5.32 8.87
C GLY A 193 -7.43 -6.54 7.98
N GLY A 194 -6.62 -7.48 8.41
CA GLY A 194 -6.37 -8.70 7.67
C GLY A 194 -5.90 -9.85 8.54
N HIS A 195 -6.10 -11.05 8.01
CA HIS A 195 -5.64 -12.28 8.63
C HIS A 195 -5.19 -13.32 7.60
N VAL A 196 -4.05 -13.96 7.88
CA VAL A 196 -3.53 -15.11 7.11
C VAL A 196 -3.89 -16.40 7.81
N TRP A 197 -4.79 -17.16 7.20
CA TRP A 197 -5.34 -18.41 7.77
C TRP A 197 -4.38 -19.59 7.65
N SER A 198 -3.53 -19.59 6.62
CA SER A 198 -2.57 -20.66 6.34
C SER A 198 -1.21 -20.43 7.00
N ARG A 199 -0.35 -21.44 6.93
CA ARG A 199 1.08 -21.31 7.14
C ARG A 199 1.72 -20.86 5.83
N SER A 200 2.29 -19.68 5.81
CA SER A 200 2.72 -18.97 4.60
C SER A 200 4.12 -18.35 4.76
N PRO A 201 4.92 -18.23 3.69
CA PRO A 201 6.22 -17.57 3.76
C PRO A 201 6.05 -16.07 4.02
N TYR A 202 7.07 -15.42 4.58
CA TYR A 202 7.00 -14.02 5.01
C TYR A 202 6.66 -13.03 3.87
N LEU A 203 7.02 -13.34 2.64
CA LEU A 203 6.67 -12.52 1.46
C LEU A 203 5.17 -12.46 1.19
N SER A 204 4.41 -13.46 1.65
CA SER A 204 2.95 -13.53 1.51
C SER A 204 2.20 -13.07 2.76
N LEU A 205 2.93 -12.72 3.84
CA LEU A 205 2.37 -12.18 5.07
C LEU A 205 1.97 -10.71 4.95
N LEU A 206 1.39 -10.18 5.99
CA LEU A 206 0.88 -8.82 6.08
C LEU A 206 1.97 -7.90 6.63
N ILE A 207 2.51 -7.07 5.74
CA ILE A 207 3.64 -6.19 6.04
C ILE A 207 3.17 -4.73 5.82
N PRO A 208 3.34 -3.84 6.81
CA PRO A 208 2.98 -2.44 6.63
C PRO A 208 3.87 -1.75 5.59
N ASN A 209 3.28 -0.86 4.80
CA ASN A 209 3.99 -0.11 3.77
C ASN A 209 4.95 0.92 4.40
N ALA A 210 6.24 0.70 4.30
CA ALA A 210 7.27 1.64 4.72
C ALA A 210 7.61 2.62 3.58
N ASN A 211 7.34 3.90 3.78
CA ASN A 211 7.67 4.92 2.79
C ASN A 211 9.15 5.31 2.85
N LEU A 212 9.89 5.00 1.82
CA LEU A 212 11.33 5.30 1.71
C LEU A 212 11.64 6.61 1.02
N SER A 213 10.64 7.35 0.57
CA SER A 213 10.80 8.65 -0.08
C SER A 213 10.53 9.79 0.90
N TYR A 214 10.90 11.00 0.48
CA TYR A 214 10.48 12.21 1.16
C TYR A 214 9.07 12.66 0.79
N THR A 215 8.42 12.01 -0.19
CA THR A 215 7.04 12.31 -0.59
C THR A 215 6.04 11.76 0.44
N ILE A 216 4.98 12.51 0.70
CA ILE A 216 3.82 12.02 1.46
C ILE A 216 3.09 11.00 0.57
N GLN A 217 3.10 9.74 0.97
CA GLN A 217 2.39 8.67 0.30
C GLN A 217 1.17 8.25 1.12
N PRO A 218 0.00 8.08 0.48
CA PRO A 218 -1.15 7.52 1.16
C PRO A 218 -0.86 6.07 1.58
N GLU A 219 -1.56 5.59 2.58
CA GLU A 219 -1.51 4.20 3.06
C GLU A 219 -0.11 3.70 3.44
N SER A 220 0.78 4.60 3.84
CA SER A 220 2.16 4.26 4.21
C SER A 220 2.63 4.99 5.46
N PHE A 221 3.63 4.39 6.11
CA PHE A 221 4.28 4.95 7.28
C PHE A 221 5.57 5.68 6.87
N ALA A 222 5.64 6.96 7.24
CA ALA A 222 6.70 7.85 6.79
C ALA A 222 8.07 7.57 7.44
N LEU A 223 8.08 7.00 8.64
CA LEU A 223 9.30 6.80 9.46
C LEU A 223 9.62 5.33 9.72
N MET A 224 8.71 4.41 9.33
CA MET A 224 8.92 2.97 9.45
C MET A 224 10.00 2.48 8.50
N ASN A 225 10.74 1.45 8.92
CA ASN A 225 11.73 0.80 8.06
C ASN A 225 11.10 -0.40 7.32
N PRO A 226 11.63 -0.78 6.16
CA PRO A 226 11.16 -1.96 5.43
C PRO A 226 11.33 -3.23 6.27
N LEU A 227 10.32 -4.11 6.26
CA LEU A 227 10.30 -5.36 7.04
C LEU A 227 10.52 -5.18 8.56
N GLU A 228 10.27 -3.99 9.09
CA GLU A 228 10.35 -3.75 10.54
C GLU A 228 9.28 -4.55 11.28
N PHE A 229 8.10 -4.68 10.69
CA PHE A 229 7.01 -5.50 11.21
C PHE A 229 6.53 -6.48 10.15
N ILE A 230 6.40 -7.74 10.54
CA ILE A 230 5.88 -8.84 9.70
C ILE A 230 4.82 -9.55 10.53
N ASN A 231 3.59 -9.59 10.03
CA ASN A 231 2.44 -10.03 10.80
C ASN A 231 1.59 -11.02 9.98
N ASP A 232 0.84 -11.89 10.63
CA ASP A 232 -0.20 -12.70 10.01
C ASP A 232 -1.62 -12.23 10.36
N SER A 233 -1.71 -11.25 11.25
CA SER A 233 -2.95 -10.56 11.59
C SER A 233 -2.63 -9.10 11.84
N TYR A 234 -3.48 -8.18 11.37
CA TYR A 234 -3.30 -6.76 11.65
C TYR A 234 -4.62 -5.99 11.67
N VAL A 235 -4.56 -4.84 12.34
CA VAL A 235 -5.47 -3.72 12.17
C VAL A 235 -4.64 -2.46 11.98
N SER A 236 -4.99 -1.63 11.01
CA SER A 236 -4.34 -0.34 10.77
C SER A 236 -5.37 0.77 10.61
N TRP A 237 -4.98 1.98 10.93
CA TRP A 237 -5.79 3.17 10.76
C TRP A 237 -4.97 4.31 10.17
N ASP A 238 -5.61 5.11 9.34
CA ASP A 238 -5.12 6.38 8.81
C ASP A 238 -6.22 7.41 8.97
N MET A 239 -5.95 8.45 9.74
CA MET A 239 -6.82 9.58 9.96
C MET A 239 -6.08 10.85 9.56
N THR A 240 -6.61 11.59 8.60
CA THR A 240 -6.06 12.89 8.21
C THR A 240 -7.12 13.96 8.35
N TYR A 241 -6.90 14.91 9.27
CA TYR A 241 -7.73 16.08 9.46
C TYR A 241 -7.20 17.24 8.62
N TRP A 242 -8.06 17.79 7.79
CA TRP A 242 -7.83 18.94 6.93
C TRP A 242 -8.61 20.12 7.49
N ALA A 243 -7.94 21.03 8.17
CA ALA A 243 -8.59 22.15 8.84
C ALA A 243 -8.97 23.30 7.90
N ASN A 244 -8.51 23.28 6.63
CA ASN A 244 -8.84 24.26 5.59
C ASN A 244 -8.60 25.73 5.99
N GLY A 245 -7.59 25.99 6.83
CA GLY A 245 -7.27 27.31 7.31
C GLY A 245 -8.06 27.73 8.55
N ALA A 246 -8.72 26.80 9.23
CA ALA A 246 -9.51 27.10 10.43
C ALA A 246 -8.70 27.73 11.57
N ILE A 247 -7.39 27.55 11.60
CA ILE A 247 -6.48 28.16 12.58
C ILE A 247 -5.72 29.33 11.95
N LEU A 248 -5.05 29.09 10.81
CA LEU A 248 -4.14 30.08 10.20
C LEU A 248 -4.86 31.32 9.64
N ASN A 249 -6.13 31.19 9.26
CA ASN A 249 -6.91 32.31 8.76
C ASN A 249 -7.29 33.35 9.84
N TYR A 250 -7.11 33.02 11.12
CA TYR A 250 -7.26 34.01 12.21
C TYR A 250 -6.06 34.95 12.32
N ILE A 251 -4.91 34.61 11.72
CA ILE A 251 -3.71 35.43 11.72
C ILE A 251 -3.72 36.35 10.48
N PRO A 252 -3.87 37.70 10.65
CA PRO A 252 -4.16 38.60 9.53
C PRO A 252 -3.17 38.55 8.34
N LEU A 253 -1.88 38.40 8.60
CA LEU A 253 -0.84 38.32 7.56
C LEU A 253 -0.85 36.93 6.89
N VAL A 254 -1.01 35.87 7.68
CA VAL A 254 -1.00 34.47 7.19
C VAL A 254 -2.25 34.15 6.38
N LYS A 255 -3.40 34.74 6.70
CA LYS A 255 -4.65 34.63 5.93
C LYS A 255 -4.46 34.95 4.43
N LYS A 256 -3.59 35.94 4.10
CA LYS A 256 -3.31 36.33 2.71
C LYS A 256 -2.60 35.20 1.93
N LEU A 257 -1.88 34.32 2.59
CA LEU A 257 -1.16 33.20 1.98
C LEU A 257 -2.09 32.01 1.68
N LYS A 258 -3.33 32.01 2.21
CA LYS A 258 -4.32 30.93 2.03
C LYS A 258 -3.78 29.55 2.40
N LEU A 259 -2.91 29.50 3.39
CA LEU A 259 -2.36 28.24 3.90
C LEU A 259 -3.46 27.40 4.58
N ARG A 260 -3.31 26.09 4.51
CA ARG A 260 -4.24 25.11 5.09
C ARG A 260 -3.48 24.15 5.98
N GLU A 261 -4.01 23.92 7.18
CA GLU A 261 -3.42 22.96 8.10
C GLU A 261 -3.91 21.55 7.80
N ALA A 262 -3.00 20.58 7.93
CA ALA A 262 -3.30 19.17 7.87
C ALA A 262 -2.64 18.46 9.06
N PHE A 263 -3.38 17.59 9.72
CA PHE A 263 -2.90 16.76 10.82
C PHE A 263 -3.23 15.31 10.51
N ALA A 264 -2.25 14.41 10.65
CA ALA A 264 -2.51 12.99 10.43
C ALA A 264 -2.11 12.16 11.65
N PHE A 265 -2.87 11.11 11.89
CA PHE A 265 -2.60 10.09 12.89
C PHE A 265 -2.73 8.71 12.25
N ARG A 266 -1.64 7.95 12.25
CA ARG A 266 -1.55 6.64 11.62
C ARG A 266 -1.08 5.61 12.61
N GLY A 267 -1.61 4.40 12.49
CA GLY A 267 -1.15 3.30 13.33
C GLY A 267 -1.34 1.94 12.70
N TRP A 268 -0.56 1.01 13.22
CA TRP A 268 -0.57 -0.40 12.85
C TRP A 268 -0.41 -1.24 14.10
N LEU A 269 -1.31 -2.17 14.30
CA LEU A 269 -1.23 -3.18 15.35
C LEU A 269 -1.29 -4.55 14.69
N GLY A 270 -0.26 -5.35 14.85
CA GLY A 270 -0.20 -6.68 14.26
C GLY A 270 0.25 -7.74 15.24
N ALA A 271 0.09 -8.97 14.84
CA ALA A 271 0.58 -10.15 15.53
C ALA A 271 1.17 -11.15 14.53
N LEU A 272 2.15 -11.91 14.96
CA LEU A 272 2.72 -13.03 14.22
C LEU A 272 2.58 -14.30 15.06
N SER A 273 1.78 -15.24 14.58
CA SER A 273 1.58 -16.52 15.24
C SER A 273 2.76 -17.47 15.01
N ASP A 274 2.91 -18.44 15.88
CA ASP A 274 3.96 -19.47 15.83
C ASP A 274 3.99 -20.22 14.49
N LYS A 275 2.82 -20.45 13.88
CA LYS A 275 2.69 -21.15 12.58
C LYS A 275 3.40 -20.42 11.43
N ASN A 276 3.48 -19.09 11.51
CA ASN A 276 4.07 -18.22 10.49
C ASN A 276 5.42 -17.62 10.91
N ASN A 277 5.89 -17.97 12.11
CA ASN A 277 7.22 -17.60 12.56
C ASN A 277 8.25 -18.62 12.08
N PRO A 278 9.21 -18.26 11.21
CA PRO A 278 10.18 -19.21 10.66
C PRO A 278 11.12 -19.81 11.69
N LEU A 279 11.29 -19.19 12.88
CA LEU A 279 12.07 -19.76 13.97
C LEU A 279 11.34 -20.94 14.66
N LYS A 280 10.01 -21.02 14.52
CA LYS A 280 9.18 -22.09 15.06
C LYS A 280 8.63 -23.04 14.00
N SER A 281 8.67 -22.63 12.74
CA SER A 281 8.20 -23.39 11.57
C SER A 281 9.33 -23.57 10.56
N PRO A 282 10.12 -24.66 10.67
CA PRO A 282 11.41 -24.82 9.98
C PRO A 282 11.34 -24.90 8.44
N ASP A 283 10.17 -25.19 7.87
CA ASP A 283 9.98 -25.23 6.40
C ASP A 283 9.84 -23.83 5.79
N LEU A 284 9.56 -22.81 6.60
CA LEU A 284 9.42 -21.44 6.12
C LEU A 284 10.79 -20.80 5.88
N TYR A 285 10.83 -19.83 4.96
CA TYR A 285 12.01 -19.03 4.74
C TYR A 285 12.26 -18.10 5.92
N LEU A 286 13.49 -18.05 6.40
CA LEU A 286 13.95 -17.14 7.44
C LEU A 286 13.79 -15.68 6.99
N PHE A 287 13.53 -14.79 7.92
CA PHE A 287 13.54 -13.35 7.62
C PHE A 287 14.95 -12.93 7.18
N PRO A 288 15.10 -12.03 6.21
CA PRO A 288 16.41 -11.54 5.81
C PRO A 288 17.17 -10.98 7.00
N VAL A 289 18.46 -11.32 7.13
CA VAL A 289 19.32 -10.85 8.23
C VAL A 289 19.42 -9.31 8.23
N SER A 290 19.32 -8.68 7.07
CA SER A 290 19.31 -7.22 6.90
C SER A 290 17.99 -6.55 7.26
N ALA A 291 16.91 -7.32 7.51
CA ALA A 291 15.63 -6.77 7.91
C ALA A 291 15.67 -6.36 9.40
N PRO A 292 15.23 -5.15 9.73
CA PRO A 292 15.17 -4.69 11.13
C PRO A 292 13.93 -5.23 11.85
N TYR A 293 13.62 -6.51 11.69
CA TYR A 293 12.40 -7.12 12.22
C TYR A 293 12.28 -6.96 13.74
N GLU A 294 11.14 -6.45 14.19
CA GLU A 294 10.79 -6.30 15.60
C GLU A 294 9.38 -6.89 15.86
N PRO A 295 9.23 -7.81 16.84
CA PRO A 295 7.92 -8.33 17.20
C PRO A 295 7.08 -7.29 17.94
N MET A 296 5.78 -7.21 17.64
CA MET A 296 4.92 -6.14 18.16
C MET A 296 4.43 -6.34 19.60
N HIS A 297 4.38 -7.53 20.13
CA HIS A 297 3.97 -7.83 21.51
C HIS A 297 2.71 -7.09 22.01
N GLY A 298 1.72 -6.86 21.11
CA GLY A 298 0.48 -6.16 21.43
C GLY A 298 0.59 -4.63 21.54
N LYS A 299 1.77 -4.03 21.26
CA LYS A 299 1.96 -2.58 21.25
C LYS A 299 1.82 -2.06 19.80
N PRO A 300 0.95 -1.08 19.51
CA PRO A 300 0.82 -0.55 18.17
C PRO A 300 2.01 0.31 17.77
N TYR A 301 2.40 0.27 16.49
CA TYR A 301 3.23 1.28 15.87
C TYR A 301 2.36 2.51 15.56
N MET A 302 2.83 3.71 15.87
CA MET A 302 2.07 4.94 15.68
C MET A 302 2.94 6.09 15.18
N GLU A 303 2.39 6.87 14.25
CA GLU A 303 2.94 8.14 13.76
C GLU A 303 1.88 9.24 13.85
N ILE A 304 2.33 10.46 14.14
CA ILE A 304 1.53 11.67 14.02
C ILE A 304 2.26 12.67 13.12
N SER A 305 1.51 13.43 12.34
CA SER A 305 2.10 14.52 11.56
C SER A 305 1.28 15.81 11.71
N ALA A 306 1.99 16.92 11.60
CA ALA A 306 1.41 18.23 11.43
C ALA A 306 2.04 18.89 10.21
N GLY A 307 1.21 19.45 9.35
CA GLY A 307 1.64 19.99 8.07
C GLY A 307 0.88 21.21 7.63
N ILE A 308 1.47 21.88 6.66
CA ILE A 308 0.92 23.05 5.98
C ILE A 308 0.79 22.70 4.51
N ASP A 309 -0.42 22.84 4.00
CA ASP A 309 -0.77 22.69 2.61
C ASP A 309 -0.96 24.05 1.93
N ASN A 310 -0.98 24.02 0.60
CA ASN A 310 -1.12 25.20 -0.25
C ASN A 310 0.08 26.17 -0.17
N PHE A 311 1.24 25.70 0.25
CA PHE A 311 2.47 26.46 0.22
C PHE A 311 2.86 26.69 -1.27
N PHE A 312 3.04 27.95 -1.66
CA PHE A 312 3.19 28.34 -3.08
C PHE A 312 2.08 27.79 -4.00
N LYS A 313 0.87 27.53 -3.49
CA LYS A 313 -0.29 26.98 -4.20
C LYS A 313 -0.15 25.53 -4.72
N CYS A 314 0.94 24.86 -4.46
CA CYS A 314 1.21 23.52 -5.00
C CYS A 314 1.95 22.58 -4.07
N LEU A 315 2.43 23.05 -2.93
CA LEU A 315 3.23 22.25 -2.02
C LEU A 315 2.53 22.01 -0.69
N ARG A 316 2.65 20.81 -0.20
CA ARG A 316 2.36 20.42 1.17
C ARG A 316 3.66 20.01 1.85
N VAL A 317 3.87 20.47 3.07
CA VAL A 317 5.02 20.13 3.91
C VAL A 317 4.51 19.65 5.25
N ASP A 318 4.81 18.42 5.62
CA ASP A 318 4.46 17.81 6.90
C ASP A 318 5.72 17.54 7.71
N TYR A 319 5.66 17.76 9.00
CA TYR A 319 6.62 17.20 9.93
C TYR A 319 5.98 16.01 10.65
N VAL A 320 6.66 14.86 10.61
CA VAL A 320 6.16 13.59 11.12
C VAL A 320 6.96 13.19 12.36
N TRP A 321 6.26 12.67 13.37
CA TRP A 321 6.86 12.12 14.58
C TRP A 321 6.40 10.66 14.75
N ARG A 322 7.36 9.80 15.02
CA ARG A 322 7.14 8.42 15.46
C ARG A 322 6.91 8.41 16.96
N LEU A 323 5.78 7.83 17.41
CA LEU A 323 5.36 7.85 18.80
C LEU A 323 5.83 6.62 19.58
N THR A 324 5.91 5.47 18.92
CA THR A 324 6.25 4.17 19.51
C THR A 324 7.47 3.54 18.84
N TYR A 325 8.08 2.52 19.44
CA TYR A 325 9.27 1.81 18.90
C TYR A 325 10.42 2.77 18.53
N ARG A 326 10.71 3.73 19.41
CA ARG A 326 11.71 4.78 19.19
C ARG A 326 13.11 4.38 19.64
N GLU A 327 13.22 3.40 20.52
CA GLU A 327 14.48 2.94 21.10
C GLU A 327 15.36 2.33 20.01
N GLY A 328 16.67 2.61 20.04
CA GLY A 328 17.62 2.12 19.02
C GLY A 328 17.49 2.72 17.62
N GLN A 329 16.42 3.47 17.33
CA GLN A 329 16.23 4.05 16.02
C GLN A 329 17.06 5.33 15.79
N PRO A 330 17.62 5.54 14.60
CA PRO A 330 18.31 6.78 14.25
C PRO A 330 17.33 7.97 14.24
N ALA A 331 17.82 9.19 14.36
CA ALA A 331 17.00 10.41 14.40
C ALA A 331 16.07 10.52 13.17
N SER A 332 16.56 10.14 11.98
CA SER A 332 15.80 10.15 10.72
C SER A 332 14.61 9.20 10.68
N SER A 333 14.58 8.18 11.56
CA SER A 333 13.46 7.25 11.74
C SER A 333 12.60 7.58 12.97
N ARG A 334 12.94 8.63 13.75
CA ARG A 334 12.13 9.11 14.88
C ARG A 334 11.28 10.31 14.51
N SER A 335 11.79 11.18 13.64
CA SER A 335 11.03 12.32 13.11
C SER A 335 11.65 12.83 11.81
N GLY A 336 10.88 13.58 11.01
CA GLY A 336 11.41 14.15 9.78
C GLY A 336 10.37 14.86 8.92
N LEU A 337 10.85 15.66 8.00
CA LEU A 337 10.03 16.37 7.02
C LEU A 337 9.58 15.42 5.89
N ARG A 338 8.35 15.68 5.41
CA ARG A 338 7.78 15.07 4.20
C ARG A 338 7.16 16.16 3.34
N ILE A 339 7.25 16.00 2.04
CA ILE A 339 6.81 16.99 1.06
C ILE A 339 5.90 16.29 0.04
N ALA A 340 4.89 16.97 -0.45
CA ALA A 340 4.09 16.49 -1.59
C ALA A 340 3.75 17.64 -2.53
N LEU A 341 3.64 17.34 -3.81
CA LEU A 341 2.94 18.19 -4.75
C LEU A 341 1.44 17.96 -4.57
N HIS A 342 0.73 19.00 -4.16
CA HIS A 342 -0.69 18.97 -3.93
C HIS A 342 -1.33 20.21 -4.54
N VAL A 343 -1.77 20.09 -5.80
CA VAL A 343 -2.45 21.18 -6.49
C VAL A 343 -3.93 21.11 -6.15
N THR A 344 -4.40 22.11 -5.41
CA THR A 344 -5.83 22.28 -5.12
C THR A 344 -6.38 23.35 -6.07
N PHE A 345 -7.36 22.96 -6.88
CA PHE A 345 -8.13 23.87 -7.74
C PHE A 345 -9.30 24.48 -6.99
#